data_a26b67b5b4aaf106130d0663f341b582
#
_entry.id   a26b67b5b4aaf106130d0663f341b582
#
_cell.length_a   1.000
_cell.length_b   1.000
_cell.length_c   1.000
_cell.angle_alpha   90.00
_cell.angle_beta   90.00
_cell.angle_gamma   90.00
#
_symmetry.space_group_name_H-M   'P 1'
#
loop_
_entity.id
_entity.type
_entity.pdbx_description
1 polymer ?
#
loop_
_entity_poly.entity_id
_entity_poly.type
_entity_poly.pdbx_seq_one_letter_code
_entity_poly.pdbx_strand_id
1 'polypeptide(L)'
;MSNQILELDHLTKRFGRVVIAEDLSFSVGAGETVGIVGPNGAGKTSLFGLISGDLSPGAGQVSFAGRNITRLDSAPRCRLGIGRTYQVPRPFAGMTVFENVLVAAQQGGGLRRKASYAAAAGALERTGIAGDANVPAGRLGLLARKRLEIARALATGPQLLLLDEVAGGLTDPEVTVLVEIVRGINAEGVAVIWIEHVVRALTSLVSRMACLYGGEFIGDGTPAEVFANPRVREVYLGSDVSQAPDGKERHHIGRPTNDISRGDDPPYPPGDTSTVQAVTEEGDLS
;
A
#
# COMPACT_ATOMS: atom_id res chain seq x y z
N MET A 1 26.56 16.79 -8.23
CA MET A 1 25.16 16.55 -8.64
C MET A 1 24.51 15.74 -7.54
N SER A 2 23.37 16.16 -6.99
CA SER A 2 22.68 15.43 -5.93
C SER A 2 22.28 14.05 -6.46
N ASN A 3 22.68 12.99 -5.73
CA ASN A 3 22.31 11.60 -6.08
C ASN A 3 20.86 11.28 -5.65
N GLN A 4 19.95 12.29 -5.72
CA GLN A 4 18.57 12.16 -5.31
C GLN A 4 17.72 11.69 -6.47
N ILE A 5 16.94 10.61 -6.24
CA ILE A 5 15.98 10.08 -7.21
C ILE A 5 14.63 10.79 -7.09
N LEU A 6 14.23 11.16 -5.88
CA LEU A 6 12.99 11.88 -5.58
C LEU A 6 13.30 13.11 -4.73
N GLU A 7 12.64 14.22 -5.04
CA GLU A 7 12.69 15.45 -4.26
C GLU A 7 11.29 16.07 -4.20
N LEU A 8 10.81 16.30 -2.99
CA LEU A 8 9.59 17.03 -2.66
C LEU A 8 10.02 18.36 -2.09
N ASP A 9 9.59 19.46 -2.68
CA ASP A 9 10.00 20.81 -2.34
C ASP A 9 8.79 21.65 -1.98
N HIS A 10 8.66 21.99 -0.68
CA HIS A 10 7.61 22.82 -0.11
C HIS A 10 6.17 22.39 -0.51
N LEU A 11 5.90 21.07 -0.51
CA LEU A 11 4.60 20.56 -0.91
C LEU A 11 3.51 20.95 0.08
N THR A 12 2.43 21.50 -0.46
CA THR A 12 1.20 21.78 0.30
C THR A 12 -0.01 21.14 -0.38
N LYS A 13 -0.81 20.43 0.41
CA LYS A 13 -2.07 19.84 -0.04
C LYS A 13 -3.10 19.81 1.08
N ARG A 14 -4.30 20.30 0.79
CA ARG A 14 -5.43 20.28 1.72
C ARG A 14 -6.70 19.77 1.01
N PHE A 15 -7.56 19.11 1.73
CA PHE A 15 -8.94 18.78 1.32
C PHE A 15 -9.91 19.46 2.29
N GLY A 16 -10.43 20.62 1.90
CA GLY A 16 -11.21 21.45 2.81
C GLY A 16 -10.37 21.85 4.03
N ARG A 17 -10.78 21.38 5.21
CA ARG A 17 -10.05 21.63 6.48
C ARG A 17 -8.98 20.58 6.79
N VAL A 18 -8.94 19.47 6.05
CA VAL A 18 -7.97 18.38 6.29
C VAL A 18 -6.65 18.72 5.62
N VAL A 19 -5.60 18.85 6.41
CA VAL A 19 -4.23 19.07 5.94
C VAL A 19 -3.59 17.72 5.64
N ILE A 20 -3.05 17.55 4.44
CA ILE A 20 -2.36 16.35 3.98
C ILE A 20 -0.85 16.56 3.95
N ALA A 21 -0.44 17.72 3.49
CA ALA A 21 0.94 18.18 3.48
C ALA A 21 0.93 19.70 3.71
N GLU A 22 1.81 20.18 4.57
CA GLU A 22 1.97 21.60 4.88
C GLU A 22 3.46 21.93 4.83
N ASP A 23 3.84 22.62 3.77
CA ASP A 23 5.25 23.02 3.52
C ASP A 23 6.23 21.84 3.59
N LEU A 24 5.81 20.67 3.13
CA LEU A 24 6.51 19.41 3.29
C LEU A 24 7.65 19.30 2.28
N SER A 25 8.88 19.21 2.80
CA SER A 25 10.08 18.93 2.01
C SER A 25 10.70 17.61 2.41
N PHE A 26 11.07 16.79 1.40
CA PHE A 26 11.60 15.46 1.61
C PHE A 26 12.37 14.99 0.38
N SER A 27 13.42 14.22 0.57
CA SER A 27 14.18 13.66 -0.54
C SER A 27 14.57 12.22 -0.31
N VAL A 28 14.76 11.47 -1.39
CA VAL A 28 15.21 10.07 -1.38
C VAL A 28 16.35 9.91 -2.37
N GLY A 29 17.43 9.27 -1.95
CA GLY A 29 18.59 8.95 -2.77
C GLY A 29 18.33 7.81 -3.75
N ALA A 30 19.11 7.73 -4.81
CA ALA A 30 19.07 6.58 -5.71
C ALA A 30 19.50 5.31 -4.96
N GLY A 31 18.70 4.24 -5.06
CA GLY A 31 18.92 2.99 -4.33
C GLY A 31 18.70 3.05 -2.81
N GLU A 32 18.25 4.19 -2.28
CA GLU A 32 17.93 4.31 -0.85
C GLU A 32 16.61 3.58 -0.51
N THR A 33 16.57 2.98 0.69
CA THR A 33 15.33 2.45 1.26
C THR A 33 14.92 3.27 2.47
N VAL A 34 13.74 3.91 2.40
CA VAL A 34 13.20 4.76 3.46
C VAL A 34 11.87 4.21 3.97
N GLY A 35 11.75 4.09 5.29
CA GLY A 35 10.49 3.76 5.93
C GLY A 35 9.68 5.02 6.26
N ILE A 36 8.39 5.02 6.02
CA ILE A 36 7.49 6.07 6.48
C ILE A 36 6.50 5.48 7.47
N VAL A 37 6.48 6.07 8.67
CA VAL A 37 5.58 5.71 9.76
C VAL A 37 4.70 6.92 10.13
N GLY A 38 3.70 6.68 10.95
CA GLY A 38 2.77 7.71 11.45
C GLY A 38 1.41 7.10 11.76
N PRO A 39 0.58 7.76 12.58
CA PRO A 39 -0.74 7.25 12.95
C PRO A 39 -1.69 7.15 11.76
N ASN A 40 -2.84 6.49 11.97
CA ASN A 40 -3.90 6.44 10.99
C ASN A 40 -4.42 7.86 10.72
N GLY A 41 -4.64 8.19 9.46
CA GLY A 41 -5.06 9.55 9.07
C GLY A 41 -3.94 10.58 8.97
N ALA A 42 -2.68 10.23 9.22
CA ALA A 42 -1.53 11.15 9.10
C ALA A 42 -1.27 11.65 7.66
N GLY A 43 -1.92 11.08 6.65
CA GLY A 43 -1.74 11.50 5.26
C GLY A 43 -0.74 10.65 4.45
N LYS A 44 -0.25 9.52 5.00
CA LYS A 44 0.76 8.65 4.36
C LYS A 44 0.38 8.19 2.93
N THR A 45 -0.80 7.61 2.77
CA THR A 45 -1.30 7.17 1.45
C THR A 45 -1.53 8.36 0.50
N SER A 46 -1.92 9.51 1.04
CA SER A 46 -2.05 10.75 0.25
C SER A 46 -0.70 11.30 -0.19
N LEU A 47 0.33 11.20 0.65
CA LEU A 47 1.72 11.51 0.27
C LEU A 47 2.15 10.64 -0.92
N PHE A 48 1.86 9.34 -0.87
CA PHE A 48 2.10 8.48 -2.04
C PHE A 48 1.31 8.93 -3.27
N GLY A 49 0.06 9.36 -3.09
CA GLY A 49 -0.72 9.96 -4.18
C GLY A 49 -0.07 11.20 -4.80
N LEU A 50 0.54 12.07 -3.98
CA LEU A 50 1.30 13.23 -4.45
C LEU A 50 2.56 12.83 -5.21
N ILE A 51 3.26 11.77 -4.77
CA ILE A 51 4.47 11.25 -5.44
C ILE A 51 4.10 10.51 -6.73
N SER A 52 3.09 9.66 -6.71
CA SER A 52 2.66 8.84 -7.86
C SER A 52 1.88 9.64 -8.92
N GLY A 53 1.37 10.84 -8.58
CA GLY A 53 0.56 11.66 -9.49
C GLY A 53 -0.93 11.33 -9.50
N ASP A 54 -1.41 10.51 -8.55
CA ASP A 54 -2.84 10.28 -8.33
C ASP A 54 -3.50 11.50 -7.67
N LEU A 55 -2.68 12.33 -7.00
CA LEU A 55 -3.06 13.59 -6.40
C LEU A 55 -2.13 14.71 -6.90
N SER A 56 -2.69 15.86 -7.22
CA SER A 56 -1.93 17.07 -7.54
C SER A 56 -1.72 17.90 -6.28
N PRO A 57 -0.51 18.41 -6.00
CA PRO A 57 -0.28 19.35 -4.91
C PRO A 57 -1.02 20.67 -5.14
N GLY A 58 -1.31 21.39 -4.05
CA GLY A 58 -1.83 22.75 -4.10
C GLY A 58 -0.73 23.79 -4.31
N ALA A 59 0.47 23.52 -3.75
CA ALA A 59 1.68 24.32 -3.92
C ALA A 59 2.92 23.42 -3.79
N GLY A 60 4.08 23.96 -4.15
CA GLY A 60 5.36 23.22 -4.12
C GLY A 60 5.61 22.41 -5.38
N GLN A 61 6.66 21.61 -5.36
CA GLN A 61 7.12 20.86 -6.52
C GLN A 61 7.49 19.41 -6.18
N VAL A 62 7.30 18.52 -7.15
CA VAL A 62 7.79 17.15 -7.15
C VAL A 62 8.78 16.97 -8.27
N SER A 63 10.02 16.60 -7.94
CA SER A 63 11.06 16.29 -8.92
C SER A 63 11.46 14.81 -8.83
N PHE A 64 11.63 14.17 -9.97
CA PHE A 64 12.05 12.78 -10.09
C PHE A 64 13.19 12.68 -11.09
N ALA A 65 14.31 12.05 -10.68
CA ALA A 65 15.55 11.95 -11.46
C ALA A 65 15.97 13.32 -12.05
N GLY A 66 15.91 14.39 -11.25
CA GLY A 66 16.24 15.76 -11.63
C GLY A 66 15.24 16.47 -12.56
N ARG A 67 14.11 15.84 -12.87
CA ARG A 67 13.05 16.38 -13.71
C ARG A 67 11.84 16.79 -12.88
N ASN A 68 11.35 18.02 -13.03
CA ASN A 68 10.08 18.43 -12.43
C ASN A 68 8.91 17.65 -13.06
N ILE A 69 8.17 16.91 -12.24
CA ILE A 69 7.03 16.08 -12.65
C ILE A 69 5.71 16.54 -12.00
N THR A 70 5.70 17.69 -11.34
CA THR A 70 4.58 18.20 -10.53
C THR A 70 3.23 18.13 -11.26
N ARG A 71 3.22 18.46 -12.55
CA ARG A 71 2.01 18.52 -13.38
C ARG A 71 1.70 17.23 -14.15
N LEU A 72 2.51 16.20 -13.98
CA LEU A 72 2.28 14.91 -14.66
C LEU A 72 1.33 14.04 -13.83
N ASP A 73 0.37 13.41 -14.50
CA ASP A 73 -0.50 12.40 -13.92
C ASP A 73 0.25 11.08 -13.65
N SER A 74 -0.42 10.10 -13.03
CA SER A 74 0.19 8.85 -12.60
C SER A 74 0.74 8.00 -13.77
N ALA A 75 0.05 7.92 -14.91
CA ALA A 75 0.51 7.11 -16.02
C ALA A 75 1.86 7.60 -16.62
N PRO A 76 2.07 8.89 -16.90
CA PRO A 76 3.40 9.42 -17.25
C PRO A 76 4.46 9.19 -16.19
N ARG A 77 4.15 9.37 -14.89
CA ARG A 77 5.12 9.12 -13.80
C ARG A 77 5.52 7.65 -13.69
N CYS A 78 4.56 6.73 -13.89
CA CYS A 78 4.84 5.31 -13.96
C CYS A 78 5.85 4.99 -15.09
N ARG A 79 5.64 5.56 -16.29
CA ARG A 79 6.57 5.39 -17.42
C ARG A 79 7.94 6.03 -17.21
N LEU A 80 8.04 7.02 -16.34
CA LEU A 80 9.32 7.60 -15.93
C LEU A 80 10.07 6.74 -14.90
N GLY A 81 9.40 5.73 -14.31
CA GLY A 81 10.02 4.80 -13.38
C GLY A 81 9.55 4.93 -11.93
N ILE A 82 8.35 5.44 -11.66
CA ILE A 82 7.72 5.41 -10.33
C ILE A 82 6.71 4.26 -10.29
N GLY A 83 7.07 3.14 -9.67
CA GLY A 83 6.16 2.02 -9.40
C GLY A 83 5.43 2.20 -8.08
N ARG A 84 4.18 1.76 -7.99
CA ARG A 84 3.38 1.82 -6.76
C ARG A 84 2.57 0.54 -6.56
N THR A 85 2.51 0.07 -5.31
CA THR A 85 1.50 -0.89 -4.84
C THR A 85 0.36 -0.15 -4.16
N TYR A 86 -0.78 -0.83 -4.00
CA TYR A 86 -1.92 -0.29 -3.26
C TYR A 86 -2.17 -1.12 -2.01
N GLN A 87 -2.60 -0.46 -0.94
CA GLN A 87 -2.90 -1.08 0.36
C GLN A 87 -3.83 -2.31 0.21
N VAL A 88 -4.89 -2.17 -0.58
CA VAL A 88 -5.78 -3.28 -0.92
C VAL A 88 -5.44 -3.78 -2.32
N PRO A 89 -4.91 -5.02 -2.47
CA PRO A 89 -4.60 -5.59 -3.76
C PRO A 89 -5.83 -5.65 -4.67
N ARG A 90 -5.69 -5.14 -5.90
CA ARG A 90 -6.76 -5.12 -6.92
C ARG A 90 -6.30 -5.82 -8.20
N PRO A 91 -6.09 -7.14 -8.17
CA PRO A 91 -5.75 -7.87 -9.38
C PRO A 91 -6.97 -7.98 -10.31
N PHE A 92 -6.73 -8.16 -11.59
CA PHE A 92 -7.74 -8.59 -12.53
C PHE A 92 -8.07 -10.06 -12.24
N ALA A 93 -9.09 -10.30 -11.42
CA ALA A 93 -9.39 -11.60 -10.81
C ALA A 93 -9.64 -12.73 -11.85
N GLY A 94 -10.20 -12.40 -13.02
CA GLY A 94 -10.45 -13.33 -14.11
C GLY A 94 -9.24 -13.64 -14.99
N MET A 95 -8.13 -12.90 -14.81
CA MET A 95 -6.89 -13.14 -15.55
C MET A 95 -5.92 -13.98 -14.69
N THR A 96 -5.02 -14.68 -15.35
CA THR A 96 -3.93 -15.38 -14.67
C THR A 96 -2.98 -14.40 -14.00
N VAL A 97 -2.17 -14.91 -13.07
CA VAL A 97 -1.08 -14.16 -12.43
C VAL A 97 -0.14 -13.57 -13.48
N PHE A 98 0.27 -14.37 -14.47
CA PHE A 98 1.14 -13.90 -15.54
C PHE A 98 0.51 -12.79 -16.38
N GLU A 99 -0.75 -12.93 -16.78
CA GLU A 99 -1.45 -11.89 -17.56
C GLU A 99 -1.60 -10.58 -16.80
N ASN A 100 -1.85 -10.62 -15.48
CA ASN A 100 -1.87 -9.45 -14.63
C ASN A 100 -0.54 -8.66 -14.69
N VAL A 101 0.58 -9.37 -14.61
CA VAL A 101 1.93 -8.77 -14.65
C VAL A 101 2.28 -8.32 -16.06
N LEU A 102 1.88 -9.08 -17.08
CA LEU A 102 2.09 -8.73 -18.48
C LEU A 102 1.38 -7.41 -18.87
N VAL A 103 0.13 -7.21 -18.39
CA VAL A 103 -0.59 -5.92 -18.58
C VAL A 103 0.20 -4.77 -17.96
N ALA A 104 0.76 -4.95 -16.76
CA ALA A 104 1.57 -3.92 -16.11
C ALA A 104 2.84 -3.60 -16.91
N ALA A 105 3.54 -4.62 -17.41
CA ALA A 105 4.71 -4.44 -18.26
C ALA A 105 4.39 -3.66 -19.55
N GLN A 106 3.26 -3.97 -20.18
CA GLN A 106 2.85 -3.35 -21.45
C GLN A 106 2.33 -1.93 -21.27
N GLN A 107 1.42 -1.70 -20.34
CA GLN A 107 0.73 -0.42 -20.18
C GLN A 107 1.52 0.56 -19.28
N GLY A 108 2.03 0.06 -18.16
CA GLY A 108 2.84 0.83 -17.21
C GLY A 108 4.28 1.01 -17.69
N GLY A 109 4.95 -0.07 -18.06
CA GLY A 109 6.33 -0.06 -18.56
C GLY A 109 6.49 0.37 -20.01
N GLY A 110 5.39 0.43 -20.78
CA GLY A 110 5.44 0.75 -22.21
C GLY A 110 6.15 -0.32 -23.06
N LEU A 111 6.36 -1.51 -22.53
CA LEU A 111 7.08 -2.58 -23.19
C LEU A 111 6.23 -3.30 -24.24
N ARG A 112 6.85 -3.78 -25.30
CA ARG A 112 6.16 -4.49 -26.39
C ARG A 112 6.68 -5.90 -26.58
N ARG A 113 5.79 -6.81 -26.97
CA ARG A 113 6.09 -8.19 -27.40
C ARG A 113 7.07 -8.90 -26.44
N LYS A 114 8.21 -9.41 -26.96
CA LYS A 114 9.20 -10.21 -26.22
C LYS A 114 9.71 -9.50 -24.96
N ALA A 115 9.89 -8.19 -24.98
CA ALA A 115 10.34 -7.42 -23.81
C ALA A 115 9.33 -7.44 -22.67
N SER A 116 8.01 -7.31 -22.96
CA SER A 116 6.99 -7.36 -21.92
C SER A 116 6.84 -8.76 -21.31
N TYR A 117 7.00 -9.82 -22.11
CA TYR A 117 6.98 -11.19 -21.60
C TYR A 117 8.19 -11.45 -20.67
N ALA A 118 9.38 -11.03 -21.08
CA ALA A 118 10.57 -11.17 -20.25
C ALA A 118 10.47 -10.38 -18.94
N ALA A 119 9.97 -9.14 -18.99
CA ALA A 119 9.75 -8.33 -17.80
C ALA A 119 8.71 -8.96 -16.85
N ALA A 120 7.62 -9.51 -17.40
CA ALA A 120 6.60 -10.19 -16.60
C ALA A 120 7.15 -11.45 -15.93
N ALA A 121 7.86 -12.31 -16.67
CA ALA A 121 8.48 -13.52 -16.12
C ALA A 121 9.50 -13.18 -15.03
N GLY A 122 10.43 -12.23 -15.28
CA GLY A 122 11.42 -11.81 -14.32
C GLY A 122 10.81 -11.18 -13.06
N ALA A 123 9.70 -10.43 -13.18
CA ALA A 123 8.99 -9.88 -12.02
C ALA A 123 8.35 -10.99 -11.16
N LEU A 124 7.80 -12.04 -11.78
CA LEU A 124 7.25 -13.19 -11.06
C LEU A 124 8.35 -14.00 -10.34
N GLU A 125 9.50 -14.18 -10.98
CA GLU A 125 10.66 -14.84 -10.37
C GLU A 125 11.16 -14.07 -9.15
N ARG A 126 11.38 -12.76 -9.29
CA ARG A 126 11.86 -11.86 -8.22
C ARG A 126 10.91 -11.81 -7.02
N THR A 127 9.62 -11.95 -7.24
CA THR A 127 8.61 -11.99 -6.16
C THR A 127 8.27 -13.40 -5.69
N GLY A 128 8.88 -14.45 -6.27
CA GLY A 128 8.73 -15.83 -5.86
C GLY A 128 7.35 -16.43 -6.12
N ILE A 129 6.60 -15.93 -7.12
CA ILE A 129 5.28 -16.45 -7.51
C ILE A 129 5.22 -16.99 -8.95
N ALA A 130 6.39 -17.28 -9.54
CA ALA A 130 6.46 -17.85 -10.89
C ALA A 130 5.73 -19.20 -11.02
N GLY A 131 5.70 -19.99 -9.94
CA GLY A 131 4.95 -21.26 -9.87
C GLY A 131 3.44 -21.08 -10.03
N ASP A 132 2.91 -19.90 -9.69
CA ASP A 132 1.47 -19.57 -9.78
C ASP A 132 1.11 -18.86 -11.09
N ALA A 133 2.02 -18.76 -12.07
CA ALA A 133 1.88 -17.94 -13.28
C ALA A 133 0.55 -18.19 -14.03
N ASN A 134 0.10 -19.43 -14.09
CA ASN A 134 -1.14 -19.85 -14.78
C ASN A 134 -2.37 -19.90 -13.87
N VAL A 135 -2.22 -19.58 -12.57
CA VAL A 135 -3.36 -19.56 -11.62
C VAL A 135 -4.16 -18.28 -11.82
N PRO A 136 -5.51 -18.35 -11.88
CA PRO A 136 -6.35 -17.16 -11.86
C PRO A 136 -6.09 -16.33 -10.60
N ALA A 137 -5.81 -15.03 -10.77
CA ALA A 137 -5.42 -14.16 -9.67
C ALA A 137 -6.47 -14.06 -8.54
N GLY A 138 -7.75 -14.26 -8.89
CA GLY A 138 -8.83 -14.31 -7.90
C GLY A 138 -8.75 -15.49 -6.90
N ARG A 139 -7.98 -16.55 -7.22
CA ARG A 139 -7.80 -17.74 -6.36
C ARG A 139 -6.60 -17.64 -5.41
N LEU A 140 -5.78 -16.60 -5.54
CA LEU A 140 -4.59 -16.44 -4.71
C LEU A 140 -4.95 -16.17 -3.24
N GLY A 141 -4.17 -16.75 -2.32
CA GLY A 141 -4.15 -16.38 -0.91
C GLY A 141 -3.53 -14.99 -0.68
N LEU A 142 -3.59 -14.47 0.55
CA LEU A 142 -3.22 -13.10 0.86
C LEU A 142 -1.76 -12.78 0.49
N LEU A 143 -0.80 -13.59 0.94
CA LEU A 143 0.61 -13.39 0.64
C LEU A 143 0.88 -13.39 -0.87
N ALA A 144 0.30 -14.33 -1.61
CA ALA A 144 0.48 -14.41 -3.06
C ALA A 144 -0.13 -13.19 -3.77
N ARG A 145 -1.26 -12.66 -3.29
CA ARG A 145 -1.83 -11.40 -3.80
C ARG A 145 -0.92 -10.20 -3.54
N LYS A 146 -0.31 -10.10 -2.35
CA LYS A 146 0.66 -9.04 -2.02
C LYS A 146 1.90 -9.13 -2.90
N ARG A 147 2.42 -10.34 -3.13
CA ARG A 147 3.53 -10.60 -4.07
C ARG A 147 3.15 -10.22 -5.51
N LEU A 148 1.92 -10.54 -5.94
CA LEU A 148 1.43 -10.14 -7.26
C LEU A 148 1.39 -8.62 -7.44
N GLU A 149 0.95 -7.86 -6.44
CA GLU A 149 0.98 -6.39 -6.49
C GLU A 149 2.41 -5.85 -6.64
N ILE A 150 3.37 -6.42 -5.90
CA ILE A 150 4.79 -6.06 -6.07
C ILE A 150 5.28 -6.45 -7.47
N ALA A 151 4.95 -7.65 -7.97
CA ALA A 151 5.33 -8.09 -9.30
C ALA A 151 4.79 -7.17 -10.40
N ARG A 152 3.54 -6.72 -10.28
CA ARG A 152 2.93 -5.76 -11.21
C ARG A 152 3.67 -4.42 -11.20
N ALA A 153 4.01 -3.89 -10.02
CA ALA A 153 4.79 -2.67 -9.91
C ALA A 153 6.21 -2.84 -10.48
N LEU A 154 6.88 -3.97 -10.22
CA LEU A 154 8.22 -4.28 -10.75
C LEU A 154 8.25 -4.43 -12.28
N ALA A 155 7.21 -5.01 -12.87
CA ALA A 155 7.14 -5.22 -14.32
C ALA A 155 7.10 -3.91 -15.12
N THR A 156 6.79 -2.77 -14.47
CA THR A 156 6.89 -1.44 -15.09
C THR A 156 8.32 -0.93 -15.25
N GLY A 157 9.32 -1.62 -14.65
CA GLY A 157 10.72 -1.20 -14.66
C GLY A 157 11.02 0.02 -13.77
N PRO A 158 10.60 0.02 -12.50
CA PRO A 158 10.71 1.20 -11.64
C PRO A 158 12.16 1.47 -11.22
N GLN A 159 12.52 2.76 -11.08
CA GLN A 159 13.69 3.24 -10.37
C GLN A 159 13.35 3.60 -8.91
N LEU A 160 12.06 3.92 -8.64
CA LEU A 160 11.50 4.14 -7.32
C LEU A 160 10.24 3.30 -7.14
N LEU A 161 10.20 2.52 -6.08
CA LEU A 161 9.07 1.67 -5.72
C LEU A 161 8.39 2.20 -4.44
N LEU A 162 7.09 2.48 -4.53
CA LEU A 162 6.26 2.91 -3.42
C LEU A 162 5.45 1.72 -2.90
N LEU A 163 5.70 1.28 -1.67
CA LEU A 163 5.03 0.15 -1.02
C LEU A 163 4.08 0.66 0.07
N ASP A 164 2.77 0.50 -0.13
CA ASP A 164 1.72 1.00 0.77
C ASP A 164 1.12 -0.15 1.58
N GLU A 165 1.55 -0.29 2.86
CA GLU A 165 1.06 -1.27 3.84
C GLU A 165 0.96 -2.71 3.30
N VAL A 166 2.01 -3.14 2.60
CA VAL A 166 2.01 -4.46 1.95
C VAL A 166 2.16 -5.62 2.94
N ALA A 167 2.69 -5.39 4.16
CA ALA A 167 2.81 -6.42 5.19
C ALA A 167 1.52 -6.59 6.03
N GLY A 168 0.53 -5.70 5.87
CA GLY A 168 -0.71 -5.77 6.63
C GLY A 168 -1.48 -7.08 6.45
N GLY A 169 -1.88 -7.71 7.57
CA GLY A 169 -2.62 -8.97 7.60
C GLY A 169 -1.80 -10.25 7.38
N LEU A 170 -0.49 -10.12 7.24
CA LEU A 170 0.43 -11.26 7.11
C LEU A 170 0.91 -11.76 8.47
N THR A 171 1.22 -13.05 8.56
CA THR A 171 1.91 -13.67 9.70
C THR A 171 3.39 -13.27 9.71
N ASP A 172 4.06 -13.38 10.87
CA ASP A 172 5.50 -13.05 11.00
C ASP A 172 6.41 -13.76 9.99
N PRO A 173 6.25 -15.07 9.71
CA PRO A 173 7.01 -15.73 8.65
C PRO A 173 6.74 -15.15 7.25
N GLU A 174 5.49 -14.81 6.95
CA GLU A 174 5.13 -14.21 5.67
C GLU A 174 5.70 -12.79 5.50
N VAL A 175 5.72 -11.99 6.59
CA VAL A 175 6.38 -10.69 6.62
C VAL A 175 7.87 -10.83 6.33
N THR A 176 8.54 -11.83 6.94
CA THR A 176 9.95 -12.11 6.67
C THR A 176 10.21 -12.37 5.19
N VAL A 177 9.39 -13.20 4.57
CA VAL A 177 9.48 -13.47 3.11
C VAL A 177 9.33 -12.19 2.29
N LEU A 178 8.37 -11.32 2.67
CA LEU A 178 8.14 -10.06 1.97
C LEU A 178 9.35 -9.11 2.10
N VAL A 179 9.93 -9.01 3.29
CA VAL A 179 11.13 -8.22 3.56
C VAL A 179 12.30 -8.68 2.68
N GLU A 180 12.52 -9.99 2.54
CA GLU A 180 13.58 -10.52 1.67
C GLU A 180 13.34 -10.18 0.19
N ILE A 181 12.10 -10.22 -0.28
CA ILE A 181 11.76 -9.79 -1.64
C ILE A 181 12.12 -8.32 -1.83
N VAL A 182 11.72 -7.43 -0.91
CA VAL A 182 12.01 -5.99 -1.01
C VAL A 182 13.51 -5.72 -0.90
N ARG A 183 14.24 -6.47 -0.05
CA ARG A 183 15.71 -6.41 0.05
C ARG A 183 16.37 -6.77 -1.28
N GLY A 184 15.91 -7.84 -1.92
CA GLY A 184 16.41 -8.25 -3.24
C GLY A 184 16.20 -7.17 -4.31
N ILE A 185 15.00 -6.57 -4.33
CA ILE A 185 14.67 -5.47 -5.24
C ILE A 185 15.59 -4.26 -5.03
N ASN A 186 15.80 -3.88 -3.76
CA ASN A 186 16.68 -2.75 -3.43
C ASN A 186 18.14 -3.04 -3.78
N ALA A 187 18.61 -4.28 -3.57
CA ALA A 187 19.97 -4.68 -3.94
C ALA A 187 20.27 -4.57 -5.46
N GLU A 188 19.23 -4.56 -6.30
CA GLU A 188 19.34 -4.29 -7.74
C GLU A 188 19.36 -2.78 -8.06
N GLY A 189 19.38 -1.91 -7.05
CA GLY A 189 19.48 -0.45 -7.20
C GLY A 189 18.14 0.29 -7.26
N VAL A 190 17.02 -0.38 -7.08
CA VAL A 190 15.71 0.28 -7.01
C VAL A 190 15.58 0.97 -5.66
N ALA A 191 15.32 2.29 -5.67
CA ALA A 191 14.98 3.01 -4.45
C ALA A 191 13.59 2.59 -3.95
N VAL A 192 13.40 2.53 -2.63
CA VAL A 192 12.13 2.08 -2.04
C VAL A 192 11.65 3.08 -0.99
N ILE A 193 10.40 3.50 -1.07
CA ILE A 193 9.70 4.13 0.06
C ILE A 193 8.64 3.14 0.53
N TRP A 194 8.72 2.76 1.80
CA TRP A 194 7.82 1.77 2.37
C TRP A 194 7.01 2.35 3.53
N ILE A 195 5.70 2.48 3.34
CA ILE A 195 4.76 2.83 4.40
C ILE A 195 4.31 1.56 5.09
N GLU A 196 4.49 1.47 6.42
CA GLU A 196 4.06 0.30 7.21
C GLU A 196 3.66 0.68 8.63
N HIS A 197 2.79 -0.16 9.21
CA HIS A 197 2.50 -0.18 10.64
C HIS A 197 3.27 -1.27 11.38
N VAL A 198 3.72 -2.30 10.66
CA VAL A 198 4.54 -3.39 11.21
C VAL A 198 5.99 -2.90 11.32
N VAL A 199 6.29 -2.22 12.44
CA VAL A 199 7.60 -1.57 12.68
C VAL A 199 8.77 -2.53 12.47
N ARG A 200 8.65 -3.81 12.87
CA ARG A 200 9.71 -4.82 12.66
C ARG A 200 10.06 -5.03 11.19
N ALA A 201 9.06 -4.99 10.30
CA ALA A 201 9.30 -5.12 8.86
C ALA A 201 10.21 -3.99 8.37
N LEU A 202 9.92 -2.74 8.78
CA LEU A 202 10.72 -1.58 8.39
C LEU A 202 12.13 -1.63 9.01
N THR A 203 12.24 -1.79 10.34
CA THR A 203 13.53 -1.73 11.05
C THR A 203 14.52 -2.80 10.62
N SER A 204 14.04 -3.91 10.05
CA SER A 204 14.90 -4.97 9.50
C SER A 204 15.49 -4.65 8.12
N LEU A 205 14.97 -3.63 7.44
CA LEU A 205 15.33 -3.31 6.06
C LEU A 205 15.85 -1.88 5.88
N VAL A 206 15.21 -0.88 6.54
CA VAL A 206 15.50 0.52 6.26
C VAL A 206 16.63 1.05 7.15
N SER A 207 17.52 1.85 6.56
CA SER A 207 18.53 2.62 7.30
C SER A 207 18.02 3.99 7.74
N ARG A 208 16.98 4.51 7.06
CA ARG A 208 16.34 5.79 7.34
C ARG A 208 14.84 5.63 7.46
N MET A 209 14.28 6.34 8.40
CA MET A 209 12.84 6.36 8.69
C MET A 209 12.37 7.80 8.87
N ALA A 210 11.17 8.11 8.41
CA ALA A 210 10.51 9.38 8.63
C ALA A 210 9.14 9.18 9.27
N CYS A 211 8.76 10.02 10.21
CA CYS A 211 7.46 9.98 10.88
C CYS A 211 6.59 11.14 10.40
N LEU A 212 5.49 10.83 9.70
CA LEU A 212 4.52 11.80 9.19
C LEU A 212 3.40 12.02 10.20
N TYR A 213 3.11 13.28 10.54
CA TYR A 213 2.00 13.66 11.40
C TYR A 213 1.53 15.08 11.08
N GLY A 214 0.22 15.28 10.96
CA GLY A 214 -0.37 16.61 10.73
C GLY A 214 0.07 17.30 9.44
N GLY A 215 0.55 16.54 8.44
CA GLY A 215 1.05 17.07 7.17
C GLY A 215 2.54 17.42 7.17
N GLU A 216 3.27 17.16 8.26
CA GLU A 216 4.70 17.43 8.43
C GLU A 216 5.47 16.14 8.78
N PHE A 217 6.77 16.10 8.47
CA PHE A 217 7.66 15.11 9.06
C PHE A 217 8.14 15.59 10.43
N ILE A 218 7.67 14.94 11.51
CA ILE A 218 8.05 15.25 12.90
C ILE A 218 9.30 14.53 13.38
N GLY A 219 9.86 13.64 12.57
CA GLY A 219 11.11 12.93 12.79
C GLY A 219 11.60 12.37 11.45
N ASP A 220 12.91 12.47 11.19
CA ASP A 220 13.62 11.92 10.04
C ASP A 220 15.05 11.57 10.46
N GLY A 221 15.46 10.33 10.30
CA GLY A 221 16.76 9.81 10.73
C GLY A 221 16.78 8.29 10.77
N THR A 222 17.71 7.72 11.54
CA THR A 222 17.70 6.27 11.78
C THR A 222 16.43 5.85 12.53
N PRO A 223 15.98 4.60 12.42
CA PRO A 223 14.82 4.12 13.19
C PRO A 223 14.93 4.39 14.70
N ALA A 224 16.14 4.23 15.27
CA ALA A 224 16.39 4.49 16.68
C ALA A 224 16.20 5.98 17.06
N GLU A 225 16.70 6.90 16.23
CA GLU A 225 16.55 8.35 16.45
C GLU A 225 15.08 8.77 16.32
N VAL A 226 14.37 8.25 15.33
CA VAL A 226 12.93 8.57 15.11
C VAL A 226 12.09 8.11 16.30
N PHE A 227 12.30 6.88 16.82
CA PHE A 227 11.56 6.40 17.98
C PHE A 227 12.03 7.00 19.31
N ALA A 228 13.24 7.58 19.38
CA ALA A 228 13.70 8.35 20.54
C ALA A 228 13.13 9.78 20.58
N ASN A 229 12.64 10.30 19.45
CA ASN A 229 12.10 11.66 19.35
C ASN A 229 10.85 11.83 20.23
N PRO A 230 10.83 12.81 21.18
CA PRO A 230 9.70 13.01 22.10
C PRO A 230 8.36 13.28 21.36
N ARG A 231 8.35 14.05 20.27
CA ARG A 231 7.15 14.34 19.48
C ARG A 231 6.57 13.07 18.83
N VAL A 232 7.46 12.20 18.33
CA VAL A 232 7.05 10.90 17.75
C VAL A 232 6.45 10.01 18.82
N ARG A 233 7.08 9.92 19.99
CA ARG A 233 6.60 9.11 21.13
C ARG A 233 5.24 9.60 21.63
N GLU A 234 5.05 10.91 21.76
CA GLU A 234 3.78 11.50 22.18
C GLU A 234 2.63 11.14 21.23
N VAL A 235 2.86 11.23 19.91
CA VAL A 235 1.88 10.89 18.88
C VAL A 235 1.51 9.41 18.92
N TYR A 236 2.47 8.51 19.14
CA TYR A 236 2.20 7.06 19.22
C TYR A 236 1.55 6.67 20.55
N LEU A 237 2.03 7.20 21.70
CA LEU A 237 1.43 6.92 23.00
C LEU A 237 0.04 7.55 23.14
N GLY A 238 -0.19 8.73 22.58
CA GLY A 238 -1.50 9.40 22.56
C GLY A 238 -2.53 8.65 21.72
N SER A 239 -2.11 7.94 20.65
CA SER A 239 -3.00 7.12 19.82
C SER A 239 -3.42 5.81 20.51
N ASP A 240 -2.56 5.22 21.33
CA ASP A 240 -2.87 3.97 22.07
C ASP A 240 -3.88 4.20 23.21
N VAL A 241 -3.84 5.37 23.85
CA VAL A 241 -4.79 5.72 24.93
C VAL A 241 -6.24 5.90 24.40
N SER A 242 -6.41 6.26 23.12
CA SER A 242 -7.73 6.41 22.50
C SER A 242 -8.36 5.09 22.03
N GLN A 243 -7.63 3.98 22.06
CA GLN A 243 -8.10 2.64 21.66
C GLN A 243 -8.16 1.64 22.82
N ALA A 244 -7.80 2.02 24.05
CA ALA A 244 -7.97 1.17 25.21
C ALA A 244 -9.47 1.14 25.61
N PRO A 245 -10.16 -0.01 25.60
CA PRO A 245 -11.46 -0.12 26.21
C PRO A 245 -11.29 0.11 27.72
N ASP A 246 -12.18 0.93 28.31
CA ASP A 246 -12.25 1.21 29.73
C ASP A 246 -12.28 -0.10 30.55
N GLY A 247 -11.14 -0.60 30.91
CA GLY A 247 -10.95 -1.74 31.81
C GLY A 247 -11.00 -1.32 33.25
N LYS A 248 -12.16 -1.01 33.79
CA LYS A 248 -12.40 -1.03 35.24
C LYS A 248 -12.79 -2.43 35.66
N GLU A 249 -11.80 -3.26 36.01
CA GLU A 249 -12.03 -4.41 36.89
C GLU A 249 -12.55 -3.94 38.25
N ARG A 250 -13.82 -4.14 38.48
CA ARG A 250 -14.36 -4.20 39.84
C ARG A 250 -14.48 -5.67 40.23
N HIS A 251 -13.59 -6.13 41.07
CA HIS A 251 -13.80 -7.33 41.88
C HIS A 251 -15.13 -7.20 42.64
N HIS A 252 -16.04 -8.08 42.36
CA HIS A 252 -17.09 -8.45 43.32
C HIS A 252 -17.26 -9.96 43.34
N ILE A 253 -16.85 -10.52 44.46
CA ILE A 253 -17.13 -11.87 44.97
C ILE A 253 -18.61 -11.98 45.27
N GLY A 254 -19.27 -13.06 44.81
CA GLY A 254 -20.63 -13.41 45.26
C GLY A 254 -21.33 -14.37 44.32
N ARG A 255 -21.30 -15.67 44.62
CA ARG A 255 -22.24 -16.72 44.17
C ARG A 255 -23.40 -16.80 45.21
N PRO A 256 -24.47 -17.57 44.98
CA PRO A 256 -25.15 -18.10 43.78
C PRO A 256 -26.67 -17.86 43.83
N THR A 257 -27.44 -18.17 42.79
CA THR A 257 -28.59 -19.13 42.82
C THR A 257 -29.33 -19.13 41.47
N ASN A 258 -29.73 -20.37 41.12
CA ASN A 258 -30.66 -20.76 40.06
C ASN A 258 -31.90 -19.88 39.93
N ASP A 259 -32.36 -19.60 38.72
CA ASP A 259 -33.72 -20.02 38.36
C ASP A 259 -33.91 -20.14 36.83
N ILE A 260 -34.74 -21.14 36.50
CA ILE A 260 -35.10 -21.55 35.14
C ILE A 260 -36.47 -20.93 34.85
N SER A 261 -36.63 -20.17 33.79
CA SER A 261 -37.95 -20.08 33.14
C SER A 261 -37.84 -19.70 31.65
N ARG A 262 -38.59 -20.48 30.91
CA ARG A 262 -38.87 -20.45 29.48
C ARG A 262 -39.59 -19.17 29.05
N GLY A 263 -39.40 -18.79 27.75
CA GLY A 263 -40.35 -17.88 27.10
C GLY A 263 -39.87 -17.40 25.73
N ASP A 264 -40.28 -18.11 24.71
CA ASP A 264 -40.82 -17.67 23.43
C ASP A 264 -40.02 -16.71 22.53
N ASP A 265 -39.43 -17.28 21.47
CA ASP A 265 -39.06 -16.61 20.21
C ASP A 265 -40.30 -16.44 19.30
N PRO A 266 -40.51 -15.30 18.65
CA PRO A 266 -41.45 -15.18 17.53
C PRO A 266 -40.79 -15.52 16.18
N PRO A 267 -41.59 -16.03 15.21
CA PRO A 267 -41.05 -16.61 13.97
C PRO A 267 -40.79 -15.54 12.90
N TYR A 268 -39.72 -15.81 12.10
CA TYR A 268 -39.41 -15.10 10.84
C TYR A 268 -40.51 -15.35 9.80
N PRO A 269 -40.86 -14.35 8.99
CA PRO A 269 -41.76 -14.57 7.84
C PRO A 269 -40.99 -15.10 6.64
N PRO A 270 -41.63 -15.92 5.79
CA PRO A 270 -40.99 -16.55 4.61
C PRO A 270 -40.84 -15.56 3.46
N GLY A 271 -39.70 -15.70 2.77
CA GLY A 271 -39.38 -14.93 1.57
C GLY A 271 -40.27 -15.27 0.37
N ASP A 272 -40.65 -14.24 -0.31
CA ASP A 272 -41.46 -14.28 -1.53
C ASP A 272 -40.57 -14.64 -2.75
N THR A 273 -40.89 -15.76 -3.36
CA THR A 273 -40.35 -16.20 -4.62
C THR A 273 -41.40 -15.94 -5.71
N SER A 274 -41.21 -14.87 -6.47
CA SER A 274 -41.94 -14.80 -7.74
C SER A 274 -41.21 -13.93 -8.76
N THR A 275 -41.02 -14.57 -9.89
CA THR A 275 -41.05 -14.07 -11.28
C THR A 275 -39.71 -13.60 -11.87
N VAL A 276 -39.00 -14.58 -12.41
CA VAL A 276 -38.17 -14.41 -13.61
C VAL A 276 -39.04 -14.72 -14.81
N GLN A 277 -39.44 -13.70 -15.56
CA GLN A 277 -39.99 -13.88 -16.90
C GLN A 277 -38.90 -13.67 -17.94
N ALA A 278 -38.75 -14.70 -18.76
CA ALA A 278 -37.97 -14.71 -19.99
C ALA A 278 -38.61 -13.77 -21.02
N VAL A 279 -37.78 -12.99 -21.71
CA VAL A 279 -38.15 -12.38 -22.99
C VAL A 279 -37.22 -12.97 -24.08
N THR A 280 -37.71 -13.92 -24.78
CA THR A 280 -37.30 -14.32 -26.14
C THR A 280 -38.21 -13.61 -27.14
N GLU A 281 -37.63 -12.97 -28.15
CA GLU A 281 -38.17 -12.67 -29.49
C GLU A 281 -37.06 -11.91 -30.23
N GLU A 282 -36.38 -12.47 -31.22
CA GLU A 282 -36.72 -12.64 -32.65
C GLU A 282 -36.90 -11.32 -33.40
N GLY A 283 -36.18 -11.18 -34.50
CA GLY A 283 -36.39 -10.18 -35.55
C GLY A 283 -35.04 -9.74 -36.13
N ASP A 284 -34.47 -10.33 -37.08
CA ASP A 284 -34.65 -10.46 -38.53
C ASP A 284 -34.17 -9.22 -39.30
N LEU A 285 -33.18 -9.49 -40.15
CA LEU A 285 -32.80 -8.95 -41.48
C LEU A 285 -33.08 -7.48 -41.84
N SER A 286 -32.03 -6.74 -42.07
CA SER A 286 -31.69 -6.09 -43.34
C SER A 286 -30.29 -5.54 -43.38
#